data_f78310323d1a83a0499c130685cc525b
#
_entry.id   f78310323d1a83a0499c130685cc525b
#
_cell.length_a   1.000
_cell.length_b   1.000
_cell.length_c   1.000
_cell.angle_alpha   90.00
_cell.angle_beta   90.00
_cell.angle_gamma   90.00
#
_symmetry.space_group_name_H-M   'P 1'
#
loop_
_entity.id
_entity.type
_entity.pdbx_description
1 polymer ?
#
loop_
_entity_poly.entity_id
_entity_poly.type
_entity_poly.pdbx_seq_one_letter_code
_entity_poly.pdbx_strand_id
1 'polypeptide(L)'
;MVLLGLLAIGALQGGIAMVVNPYTPLGMSAEFLDGAPVDTYFWPGVFLLGIAAASLLTLAGLVTGWRWRWAASIETAVGYRWPWLGTVAVGGVLLAFEIAEVFLIPFHPVMHPLLIAGSAGLIALALTPSARAHQRTRSRSARTGGR
;
A
#
# COMPACT_ATOMS: atom_id res chain seq x y z
N MET A 1 -8.28 1.15 -8.71
CA MET A 1 -8.67 -0.18 -8.23
C MET A 1 -7.76 -1.28 -8.80
N VAL A 2 -7.59 -1.36 -10.13
CA VAL A 2 -6.77 -2.41 -10.77
C VAL A 2 -5.35 -2.46 -10.21
N LEU A 3 -4.64 -1.33 -10.15
CA LEU A 3 -3.27 -1.28 -9.64
C LEU A 3 -3.16 -1.74 -8.18
N LEU A 4 -4.12 -1.35 -7.34
CA LEU A 4 -4.18 -1.79 -5.94
C LEU A 4 -4.45 -3.31 -5.82
N GLY A 5 -5.27 -3.86 -6.71
CA GLY A 5 -5.51 -5.31 -6.79
C GLY A 5 -4.27 -6.09 -7.23
N LEU A 6 -3.58 -5.61 -8.27
CA LEU A 6 -2.33 -6.22 -8.73
C LEU A 6 -1.24 -6.17 -7.65
N LEU A 7 -1.12 -5.05 -6.96
CA LEU A 7 -0.20 -4.89 -5.83
C LEU A 7 -0.54 -5.87 -4.70
N ALA A 8 -1.83 -6.02 -4.35
CA ALA A 8 -2.25 -6.97 -3.33
C ALA A 8 -1.89 -8.42 -3.67
N ILE A 9 -2.12 -8.82 -4.93
CA ILE A 9 -1.78 -10.18 -5.41
C ILE A 9 -0.27 -10.39 -5.38
N GLY A 10 0.52 -9.45 -5.92
CA GLY A 10 1.98 -9.55 -5.93
C GLY A 10 2.57 -9.60 -4.52
N ALA A 11 2.11 -8.72 -3.63
CA ALA A 11 2.55 -8.69 -2.23
C ALA A 11 2.13 -9.96 -1.47
N LEU A 12 0.96 -10.53 -1.75
CA LEU A 12 0.51 -11.78 -1.15
C LEU A 12 1.39 -12.95 -1.61
N GLN A 13 1.62 -13.06 -2.93
CA GLN A 13 2.45 -14.12 -3.50
C GLN A 13 3.90 -14.05 -2.99
N GLY A 14 4.52 -12.86 -3.06
CA GLY A 14 5.89 -12.65 -2.59
C GLY A 14 6.01 -12.87 -1.08
N GLY A 15 5.07 -12.34 -0.31
CA GLY A 15 5.05 -12.49 1.15
C GLY A 15 4.91 -13.95 1.59
N ILE A 16 4.01 -14.73 0.98
CA ILE A 16 3.87 -16.16 1.26
C ILE A 16 5.18 -16.90 0.93
N ALA A 17 5.76 -16.67 -0.25
CA ALA A 17 6.98 -17.33 -0.68
C ALA A 17 8.14 -17.05 0.30
N MET A 18 8.30 -15.81 0.76
CA MET A 18 9.34 -15.40 1.69
C MET A 18 9.13 -15.95 3.10
N VAL A 19 7.89 -16.09 3.56
CA VAL A 19 7.60 -16.66 4.88
C VAL A 19 7.76 -18.18 4.89
N VAL A 20 7.35 -18.86 3.82
CA VAL A 20 7.41 -20.31 3.71
C VAL A 20 8.83 -20.80 3.45
N ASN A 21 9.60 -20.09 2.63
CA ASN A 21 10.99 -20.41 2.35
C ASN A 21 11.87 -19.15 2.56
N PRO A 22 12.24 -18.84 3.81
CA PRO A 22 12.91 -17.58 4.13
C PRO A 22 14.38 -17.51 3.69
N TYR A 23 14.97 -18.59 3.25
CA TYR A 23 16.38 -18.63 2.82
C TYR A 23 16.56 -18.49 1.30
N THR A 24 15.63 -19.03 0.52
CA THR A 24 15.69 -19.02 -0.94
C THR A 24 14.32 -18.82 -1.58
N PRO A 25 13.57 -17.75 -1.21
CA PRO A 25 12.23 -17.54 -1.74
C PRO A 25 12.31 -17.26 -3.24
N LEU A 26 11.44 -17.89 -4.02
CA LEU A 26 11.37 -17.71 -5.48
C LEU A 26 12.71 -17.90 -6.21
N GLY A 27 13.65 -18.66 -5.62
CA GLY A 27 14.99 -18.88 -6.17
C GLY A 27 15.98 -17.73 -5.92
N MET A 28 15.64 -16.77 -5.09
CA MET A 28 16.58 -15.71 -4.67
C MET A 28 17.60 -16.30 -3.70
N SER A 29 18.87 -15.91 -3.88
CA SER A 29 19.97 -16.28 -2.96
C SER A 29 19.90 -15.44 -1.69
N ALA A 30 20.34 -16.01 -0.55
CA ALA A 30 20.54 -15.26 0.69
C ALA A 30 21.62 -14.17 0.56
N GLU A 31 22.54 -14.29 -0.41
CA GLU A 31 23.57 -13.28 -0.73
C GLU A 31 22.98 -11.90 -1.08
N PHE A 32 21.74 -11.85 -1.56
CA PHE A 32 21.04 -10.56 -1.78
C PHE A 32 20.77 -9.79 -0.50
N LEU A 33 20.84 -10.44 0.67
CA LEU A 33 20.67 -9.81 1.97
C LEU A 33 22.02 -9.36 2.59
N ASP A 34 23.13 -9.57 1.91
CA ASP A 34 24.44 -9.14 2.39
C ASP A 34 24.46 -7.62 2.57
N GLY A 35 24.63 -7.19 3.82
CA GLY A 35 24.57 -5.78 4.21
C GLY A 35 23.19 -5.30 4.68
N ALA A 36 22.13 -6.10 4.52
CA ALA A 36 20.83 -5.80 5.10
C ALA A 36 20.81 -6.07 6.62
N PRO A 37 19.94 -5.37 7.38
CA PRO A 37 19.80 -5.60 8.82
C PRO A 37 19.01 -6.88 9.17
N VAL A 38 18.82 -7.77 8.21
CA VAL A 38 18.07 -9.03 8.35
C VAL A 38 18.83 -10.17 7.68
N ASP A 39 18.84 -11.34 8.33
CA ASP A 39 19.57 -12.52 7.87
C ASP A 39 18.70 -13.46 6.98
N THR A 40 17.42 -13.18 6.90
CA THR A 40 16.45 -13.99 6.14
C THR A 40 15.36 -13.11 5.54
N TYR A 41 14.68 -13.63 4.52
CA TYR A 41 13.52 -12.98 3.89
C TYR A 41 12.23 -13.06 4.72
N PHE A 42 12.26 -13.68 5.92
CA PHE A 42 11.06 -13.84 6.75
C PHE A 42 10.38 -12.50 7.08
N TRP A 43 11.15 -11.54 7.60
CA TRP A 43 10.59 -10.23 7.98
C TRP A 43 10.12 -9.39 6.79
N PRO A 44 10.86 -9.29 5.69
CA PRO A 44 10.35 -8.73 4.44
C PRO A 44 9.05 -9.41 3.98
N GLY A 45 8.97 -10.75 4.09
CA GLY A 45 7.76 -11.51 3.77
C GLY A 45 6.56 -11.13 4.65
N VAL A 46 6.75 -11.03 5.97
CA VAL A 46 5.72 -10.59 6.91
C VAL A 46 5.25 -9.16 6.57
N PHE A 47 6.19 -8.27 6.25
CA PHE A 47 5.87 -6.92 5.81
C PHE A 47 5.00 -6.91 4.55
N LEU A 48 5.37 -7.69 3.51
CA LEU A 48 4.59 -7.82 2.28
C LEU A 48 3.19 -8.39 2.53
N LEU A 49 3.04 -9.35 3.43
CA LEU A 49 1.72 -9.85 3.84
C LEU A 49 0.88 -8.76 4.50
N GLY A 50 1.50 -7.90 5.31
CA GLY A 50 0.86 -6.70 5.87
C GLY A 50 0.37 -5.73 4.79
N ILE A 51 1.21 -5.47 3.78
CA ILE A 51 0.86 -4.64 2.60
C ILE A 51 -0.28 -5.30 1.80
N ALA A 52 -0.25 -6.60 1.59
CA ALA A 52 -1.32 -7.32 0.90
C ALA A 52 -2.65 -7.18 1.65
N ALA A 53 -2.66 -7.42 2.96
CA ALA A 53 -3.85 -7.28 3.80
C ALA A 53 -4.40 -5.86 3.78
N ALA A 54 -3.55 -4.85 3.94
CA ALA A 54 -3.93 -3.43 3.88
C ALA A 54 -4.50 -3.05 2.52
N SER A 55 -3.90 -3.57 1.43
CA SER A 55 -4.36 -3.33 0.05
C SER A 55 -5.72 -3.96 -0.20
N LEU A 56 -5.94 -5.22 0.21
CA LEU A 56 -7.22 -5.91 0.08
C LEU A 56 -8.32 -5.23 0.89
N LEU A 57 -8.03 -4.83 2.12
CA LEU A 57 -8.95 -4.10 2.98
C LEU A 57 -9.35 -2.76 2.36
N THR A 58 -8.36 -2.01 1.86
CA THR A 58 -8.58 -0.74 1.16
C THR A 58 -9.41 -0.93 -0.10
N LEU A 59 -9.12 -1.96 -0.89
CA LEU A 59 -9.87 -2.31 -2.10
C LEU A 59 -11.32 -2.68 -1.75
N ALA A 60 -11.53 -3.51 -0.74
CA ALA A 60 -12.86 -3.83 -0.24
C ALA A 60 -13.63 -2.57 0.17
N GLY A 61 -13.01 -1.65 0.89
CA GLY A 61 -13.60 -0.37 1.25
C GLY A 61 -13.97 0.51 0.05
N LEU A 62 -13.13 0.51 -1.01
CA LEU A 62 -13.41 1.23 -2.25
C LEU A 62 -14.59 0.64 -3.02
N VAL A 63 -14.70 -0.70 -3.08
CA VAL A 63 -15.73 -1.40 -3.84
C VAL A 63 -17.08 -1.37 -3.10
N THR A 64 -17.08 -1.71 -1.82
CA THR A 64 -18.31 -1.82 -1.03
C THR A 64 -18.83 -0.50 -0.50
N GLY A 65 -18.00 0.53 -0.49
CA GLY A 65 -18.32 1.79 0.14
C GLY A 65 -18.38 1.71 1.66
N TRP A 66 -17.84 0.64 2.25
CA TRP A 66 -17.90 0.37 3.69
C TRP A 66 -17.34 1.54 4.50
N ARG A 67 -18.11 1.94 5.53
CA ARG A 67 -17.76 3.03 6.43
C ARG A 67 -17.38 2.46 7.80
N TRP A 68 -16.14 2.71 8.17
CA TRP A 68 -15.64 2.31 9.48
C TRP A 68 -15.93 3.40 10.51
N ARG A 69 -16.58 3.04 11.60
CA ARG A 69 -16.99 4.02 12.63
C ARG A 69 -15.77 4.70 13.28
N TRP A 70 -14.71 3.96 13.52
CA TRP A 70 -13.48 4.52 14.10
C TRP A 70 -12.64 5.33 13.09
N ALA A 71 -12.82 5.15 11.80
CA ALA A 71 -12.21 6.00 10.79
C ALA A 71 -12.94 7.35 10.63
N ALA A 72 -14.13 7.51 11.19
CA ALA A 72 -14.94 8.70 11.01
C ALA A 72 -14.27 9.98 11.52
N SER A 73 -13.50 9.92 12.61
CA SER A 73 -12.74 11.05 13.14
C SER A 73 -11.63 11.48 12.16
N ILE A 74 -10.92 10.52 11.58
CA ILE A 74 -9.86 10.77 10.60
C ILE A 74 -10.48 11.32 9.30
N GLU A 75 -11.58 10.72 8.82
CA GLU A 75 -12.30 11.21 7.64
C GLU A 75 -12.75 12.66 7.81
N THR A 76 -13.23 13.02 9.00
CA THR A 76 -13.65 14.38 9.31
C THR A 76 -12.48 15.36 9.34
N ALA A 77 -11.37 14.97 9.94
CA ALA A 77 -10.19 15.80 10.04
C ALA A 77 -9.50 16.05 8.67
N VAL A 78 -9.45 15.03 7.82
CA VAL A 78 -8.75 15.10 6.54
C VAL A 78 -9.69 15.49 5.38
N GLY A 79 -11.00 15.29 5.54
CA GLY A 79 -12.01 15.60 4.51
C GLY A 79 -12.08 14.58 3.36
N TYR A 80 -11.48 13.39 3.54
CA TYR A 80 -11.50 12.30 2.58
C TYR A 80 -11.91 10.99 3.24
N ARG A 81 -12.49 10.08 2.46
CA ARG A 81 -12.90 8.76 2.93
C ARG A 81 -11.67 7.90 3.25
N TRP A 82 -11.81 7.03 4.27
CA TRP A 82 -10.72 6.17 4.73
C TRP A 82 -10.09 5.28 3.64
N PRO A 83 -10.84 4.73 2.62
CA PRO A 83 -10.20 3.92 1.59
C PRO A 83 -9.26 4.74 0.69
N TRP A 84 -9.53 6.04 0.51
CA TRP A 84 -8.59 6.91 -0.19
C TRP A 84 -7.31 7.12 0.62
N LEU A 85 -7.46 7.36 1.93
CA LEU A 85 -6.32 7.45 2.84
C LEU A 85 -5.51 6.16 2.86
N GLY A 86 -6.20 5.00 2.91
CA GLY A 86 -5.59 3.67 2.83
C GLY A 86 -4.77 3.49 1.53
N THR A 87 -5.31 3.93 0.39
CA THR A 87 -4.59 3.87 -0.89
C THR A 87 -3.30 4.68 -0.86
N VAL A 88 -3.36 5.92 -0.36
CA VAL A 88 -2.18 6.79 -0.24
C VAL A 88 -1.19 6.23 0.78
N ALA A 89 -1.67 5.72 1.91
CA ALA A 89 -0.83 5.14 2.95
C ALA A 89 -0.09 3.88 2.45
N VAL A 90 -0.79 2.94 1.81
CA VAL A 90 -0.19 1.73 1.22
C VAL A 90 0.88 2.09 0.20
N GLY A 91 0.56 3.01 -0.73
CA GLY A 91 1.53 3.48 -1.72
C GLY A 91 2.74 4.15 -1.09
N GLY A 92 2.52 5.00 -0.07
CA GLY A 92 3.58 5.71 0.63
C GLY A 92 4.50 4.78 1.44
N VAL A 93 3.93 3.83 2.17
CA VAL A 93 4.69 2.84 2.95
C VAL A 93 5.51 1.94 2.02
N LEU A 94 4.90 1.46 0.92
CA LEU A 94 5.62 0.63 -0.04
C LEU A 94 6.74 1.42 -0.72
N LEU A 95 6.49 2.65 -1.14
CA LEU A 95 7.53 3.50 -1.75
C LEU A 95 8.70 3.76 -0.79
N ALA A 96 8.40 4.04 0.48
CA ALA A 96 9.43 4.25 1.49
C ALA A 96 10.25 2.97 1.73
N PHE A 97 9.59 1.81 1.74
CA PHE A 97 10.25 0.52 1.86
C PHE A 97 11.18 0.24 0.68
N GLU A 98 10.71 0.43 -0.56
CA GLU A 98 11.53 0.26 -1.77
C GLU A 98 12.73 1.20 -1.81
N ILE A 99 12.55 2.45 -1.38
CA ILE A 99 13.67 3.39 -1.27
C ILE A 99 14.69 2.90 -0.24
N ALA A 100 14.23 2.39 0.90
CA ALA A 100 15.13 1.82 1.91
C ALA A 100 15.87 0.58 1.38
N GLU A 101 15.18 -0.31 0.64
CA GLU A 101 15.78 -1.49 0.03
C GLU A 101 16.91 -1.13 -0.95
N VAL A 102 16.73 -0.11 -1.78
CA VAL A 102 17.77 0.34 -2.74
C VAL A 102 19.09 0.73 -2.02
N PHE A 103 19.00 1.19 -0.77
CA PHE A 103 20.19 1.53 0.03
C PHE A 103 20.77 0.34 0.83
N LEU A 104 19.96 -0.68 1.08
CA LEU A 104 20.33 -1.77 1.99
C LEU A 104 20.72 -3.07 1.27
N ILE A 105 20.24 -3.27 0.05
CA ILE A 105 20.50 -4.49 -0.72
C ILE A 105 20.95 -4.17 -2.14
N PRO A 106 21.63 -5.11 -2.84
CA PRO A 106 22.04 -4.91 -4.22
C PRO A 106 20.87 -4.59 -5.14
N PHE A 107 21.03 -3.55 -5.95
CA PHE A 107 19.97 -3.08 -6.85
C PHE A 107 19.58 -4.13 -7.89
N HIS A 108 18.32 -4.55 -7.90
CA HIS A 108 17.79 -5.44 -8.92
C HIS A 108 17.19 -4.61 -10.07
N PRO A 109 17.70 -4.74 -11.32
CA PRO A 109 17.41 -3.81 -12.41
C PRO A 109 15.95 -3.83 -12.89
N VAL A 110 15.16 -4.85 -12.54
CA VAL A 110 13.77 -4.99 -12.95
C VAL A 110 12.81 -4.79 -11.77
N MET A 111 13.09 -5.41 -10.63
CA MET A 111 12.16 -5.42 -9.50
C MET A 111 12.01 -4.05 -8.85
N HIS A 112 13.13 -3.41 -8.47
CA HIS A 112 13.07 -2.09 -7.81
C HIS A 112 12.39 -1.01 -8.67
N PRO A 113 12.74 -0.82 -9.98
CA PRO A 113 12.03 0.15 -10.79
C PRO A 113 10.54 -0.15 -10.96
N LEU A 114 10.17 -1.42 -11.08
CA LEU A 114 8.77 -1.83 -11.20
C LEU A 114 7.96 -1.50 -9.96
N LEU A 115 8.49 -1.82 -8.78
CA LEU A 115 7.81 -1.58 -7.51
C LEU A 115 7.76 -0.09 -7.14
N ILE A 116 8.85 0.65 -7.40
CA ILE A 116 8.88 2.11 -7.24
C ILE A 116 7.85 2.77 -8.16
N ALA A 117 7.83 2.38 -9.45
CA ALA A 117 6.87 2.93 -10.41
C ALA A 117 5.43 2.56 -10.05
N GLY A 118 5.20 1.34 -9.58
CA GLY A 118 3.89 0.88 -9.10
C GLY A 118 3.39 1.68 -7.90
N SER A 119 4.25 1.87 -6.91
CA SER A 119 3.95 2.63 -5.68
C SER A 119 3.71 4.11 -5.98
N ALA A 120 4.59 4.73 -6.76
CA ALA A 120 4.45 6.12 -7.19
C ALA A 120 3.19 6.31 -8.06
N GLY A 121 2.92 5.37 -8.97
CA GLY A 121 1.71 5.36 -9.81
C GLY A 121 0.43 5.26 -8.98
N LEU A 122 0.43 4.43 -7.93
CA LEU A 122 -0.71 4.32 -7.01
C LEU A 122 -1.00 5.65 -6.31
N ILE A 123 0.04 6.30 -5.79
CA ILE A 123 -0.07 7.62 -5.16
C ILE A 123 -0.54 8.66 -6.18
N ALA A 124 0.08 8.72 -7.35
CA ALA A 124 -0.27 9.68 -8.38
C ALA A 124 -1.74 9.55 -8.81
N LEU A 125 -2.22 8.32 -9.04
CA LEU A 125 -3.62 8.06 -9.37
C LEU A 125 -4.58 8.44 -8.25
N ALA A 126 -4.23 8.16 -6.98
CA ALA A 126 -5.03 8.57 -5.83
C ALA A 126 -5.11 10.10 -5.71
N LEU A 127 -4.06 10.82 -6.10
CA LEU A 127 -3.97 12.28 -6.05
C LEU A 127 -4.61 12.98 -7.25
N THR A 128 -5.10 12.28 -8.26
CA THR A 128 -5.80 12.91 -9.40
C THR A 128 -7.03 13.69 -8.94
N PRO A 129 -7.37 14.81 -9.60
CA PRO A 129 -8.54 15.61 -9.24
C PRO A 129 -9.84 14.82 -9.25
N SER A 130 -10.01 13.90 -10.21
CA SER A 130 -11.17 13.02 -10.32
C SER A 130 -11.31 12.05 -9.15
N ALA A 131 -10.21 11.39 -8.75
CA ALA A 131 -10.20 10.49 -7.61
C ALA A 131 -10.49 11.26 -6.31
N ARG A 132 -9.87 12.42 -6.11
CA ARG A 132 -10.13 13.28 -4.95
C ARG A 132 -11.57 13.76 -4.89
N ALA A 133 -12.15 14.22 -6.01
CA ALA A 133 -13.53 14.69 -6.05
C ALA A 133 -14.53 13.59 -5.65
N HIS A 134 -14.27 12.35 -6.11
CA HIS A 134 -15.12 11.19 -5.80
C HIS A 134 -15.03 10.73 -4.34
N GLN A 135 -13.87 10.94 -3.71
CA GLN A 135 -13.58 10.45 -2.35
C GLN A 135 -13.69 11.53 -1.26
N ARG A 136 -14.00 12.78 -1.62
CA ARG A 136 -14.27 13.82 -0.63
C ARG A 136 -15.50 13.46 0.20
N THR A 137 -15.40 13.60 1.51
CA THR A 137 -16.54 13.57 2.40
C THR A 137 -17.36 14.83 2.12
N ARG A 138 -18.61 14.66 1.66
CA ARG A 138 -19.55 15.80 1.55
C ARG A 138 -19.77 16.32 2.97
N SER A 139 -19.18 17.44 3.29
CA SER A 139 -19.52 18.16 4.51
C SER A 139 -21.03 18.38 4.47
N ARG A 140 -21.74 17.80 5.44
CA ARG A 140 -23.15 18.12 5.74
C ARG A 140 -23.17 19.51 6.38
N SER A 141 -22.62 20.48 5.68
CA SER A 141 -22.64 21.89 6.05
C SER A 141 -23.75 22.55 5.27
N ALA A 142 -24.61 23.18 5.97
CA ALA A 142 -25.72 24.02 5.52
C ALA A 142 -27.08 23.31 5.37
N ARG A 143 -27.61 22.87 6.49
CA ARG A 143 -29.06 22.82 6.67
C ARG A 143 -29.48 23.23 8.08
N THR A 144 -28.96 24.34 8.54
CA THR A 144 -29.52 25.12 9.65
C THR A 144 -29.43 26.58 9.32
N GLY A 145 -29.92 26.93 8.15
CA GLY A 145 -30.12 28.30 7.73
C GLY A 145 -31.52 28.44 7.17
N GLY A 146 -32.48 28.61 8.02
CA GLY A 146 -33.81 28.90 7.52
C GLY A 146 -34.92 28.52 8.46
N ARG A 147 -35.06 29.25 9.55
CA ARG A 147 -36.37 29.73 10.04
C ARG A 147 -36.16 30.73 11.15
#